data_777c3c7a3af46d83f02a820743227f4b
#
_entry.id   777c3c7a3af46d83f02a820743227f4b
#
_cell.length_a   1.000
_cell.length_b   1.000
_cell.length_c   1.000
_cell.angle_alpha   90.00
_cell.angle_beta   90.00
_cell.angle_gamma   90.00
#
_symmetry.space_group_name_H-M   'P 1'
#
loop_
_entity.id
_entity.type
_entity.pdbx_description
1 polymer ?
#
loop_
_entity_poly.entity_id
_entity_poly.type
_entity_poly.pdbx_seq_one_letter_code
_entity_poly.pdbx_strand_id
1 'polypeptide(L)'
;MRRLIILALGSFMLASPLYAALKPGAAAPAFTTPATLAGKPFTFSLADALKNGPVVLYFYPAAFTKGCTVEAHEFAEATDKFKALGATVIGVSHDSIETLNRFSVSECRNKFAVASDADKKISASYDANIFFTSYTNRTSYVIAPNGTILYEYTALSPDKHVENTMAAVAKWQAEHKKGG
;
A
#
# COMPACT_ATOMS: atom_id res chain seq x y z
N MET A 1 -39.76 -24.54 50.22
CA MET A 1 -39.73 -23.71 49.02
C MET A 1 -38.29 -23.40 48.67
N ARG A 2 -37.65 -24.15 47.75
CA ARG A 2 -36.25 -24.01 47.37
C ARG A 2 -36.23 -23.17 46.05
N ARG A 3 -35.69 -21.95 46.11
CA ARG A 3 -35.51 -21.07 44.96
C ARG A 3 -34.22 -21.52 44.22
N LEU A 4 -34.36 -22.07 43.01
CA LEU A 4 -33.25 -22.27 42.09
C LEU A 4 -32.87 -20.92 41.49
N ILE A 5 -31.61 -20.50 41.70
CA ILE A 5 -30.99 -19.37 41.04
C ILE A 5 -30.27 -19.96 39.81
N ILE A 6 -30.78 -19.68 38.59
CA ILE A 6 -30.13 -20.01 37.36
C ILE A 6 -29.13 -18.89 37.02
N LEU A 7 -27.84 -19.20 37.20
CA LEU A 7 -26.76 -18.33 36.70
C LEU A 7 -26.67 -18.53 35.18
N ALA A 8 -27.10 -17.53 34.42
CA ALA A 8 -26.82 -17.45 32.99
C ALA A 8 -25.35 -17.02 32.77
N LEU A 9 -24.48 -17.97 32.42
CA LEU A 9 -23.12 -17.65 31.92
C LEU A 9 -23.28 -17.07 30.51
N GLY A 10 -23.17 -15.75 30.42
CA GLY A 10 -23.03 -15.05 29.15
C GLY A 10 -21.66 -15.33 28.54
N SER A 11 -21.59 -16.18 27.51
CA SER A 11 -20.39 -16.33 26.66
C SER A 11 -20.13 -15.04 25.92
N PHE A 12 -19.18 -14.25 26.43
CA PHE A 12 -18.62 -13.10 25.72
C PHE A 12 -17.69 -13.62 24.62
N MET A 13 -18.22 -13.80 23.38
CA MET A 13 -17.39 -14.09 22.22
C MET A 13 -16.52 -12.86 21.94
N LEU A 14 -15.26 -12.94 22.36
CA LEU A 14 -14.20 -12.03 21.90
C LEU A 14 -14.00 -12.29 20.40
N ALA A 15 -14.64 -11.51 19.55
CA ALA A 15 -14.32 -11.45 18.15
C ALA A 15 -12.88 -10.95 18.02
N SER A 16 -11.95 -11.85 17.76
CA SER A 16 -10.58 -11.48 17.40
C SER A 16 -10.65 -10.62 16.14
N PRO A 17 -10.00 -9.44 16.09
CA PRO A 17 -9.92 -8.70 14.85
C PRO A 17 -9.18 -9.58 13.84
N LEU A 18 -9.85 -10.05 12.81
CA LEU A 18 -9.16 -10.51 11.60
C LEU A 18 -8.42 -9.29 11.06
N TYR A 19 -7.09 -9.35 11.06
CA TYR A 19 -6.25 -8.35 10.43
C TYR A 19 -6.59 -8.31 8.93
N ALA A 20 -7.42 -7.37 8.58
CA ALA A 20 -7.79 -7.08 7.20
C ALA A 20 -7.19 -5.73 6.85
N ALA A 21 -6.64 -5.59 5.64
CA ALA A 21 -6.15 -4.32 5.11
C ALA A 21 -7.06 -3.14 5.45
N LEU A 22 -6.49 -1.96 5.65
CA LEU A 22 -7.24 -0.75 5.99
C LEU A 22 -8.31 -0.48 4.94
N LYS A 23 -9.50 -0.10 5.36
CA LYS A 23 -10.64 0.05 4.45
C LYS A 23 -10.74 1.47 3.85
N PRO A 24 -11.35 1.62 2.67
CA PRO A 24 -11.71 2.94 2.14
C PRO A 24 -12.46 3.77 3.17
N GLY A 25 -12.11 5.06 3.26
CA GLY A 25 -12.59 6.00 4.28
C GLY A 25 -11.72 6.11 5.53
N ALA A 26 -10.83 5.16 5.80
CA ALA A 26 -9.87 5.25 6.89
C ALA A 26 -8.77 6.29 6.60
N ALA A 27 -8.19 6.85 7.65
CA ALA A 27 -6.99 7.66 7.53
C ALA A 27 -5.77 6.78 7.24
N ALA A 28 -4.99 7.13 6.22
CA ALA A 28 -3.73 6.48 5.91
C ALA A 28 -2.68 6.86 6.96
N PRO A 29 -2.02 5.88 7.63
CA PRO A 29 -0.94 6.17 8.55
C PRO A 29 0.21 6.92 7.87
N ALA A 30 0.63 8.05 8.45
CA ALA A 30 1.77 8.80 7.94
C ALA A 30 3.08 8.05 8.19
N PHE A 31 4.00 8.10 7.22
CA PHE A 31 5.32 7.53 7.38
C PHE A 31 6.38 8.32 6.61
N THR A 32 7.61 8.16 7.06
CA THR A 32 8.82 8.64 6.38
C THR A 32 9.86 7.52 6.43
N THR A 33 10.48 7.21 5.30
CA THR A 33 11.38 6.04 5.19
C THR A 33 12.41 6.22 4.09
N PRO A 34 13.58 5.53 4.15
CA PRO A 34 14.50 5.45 3.03
C PRO A 34 13.84 4.87 1.78
N ALA A 35 14.03 5.53 0.65
CA ALA A 35 13.51 5.14 -0.65
C ALA A 35 14.56 5.32 -1.74
N THR A 36 14.30 4.80 -2.91
CA THR A 36 15.17 4.96 -4.07
C THR A 36 14.37 5.11 -5.36
N LEU A 37 14.86 5.95 -6.26
CA LEU A 37 14.35 6.11 -7.62
C LEU A 37 15.55 6.06 -8.59
N ALA A 38 15.49 5.18 -9.57
CA ALA A 38 16.59 5.02 -10.54
C ALA A 38 17.95 4.78 -9.88
N GLY A 39 17.99 3.99 -8.79
CA GLY A 39 19.19 3.70 -8.02
C GLY A 39 19.72 4.87 -7.16
N LYS A 40 18.99 5.99 -7.08
CA LYS A 40 19.39 7.16 -6.29
C LYS A 40 18.58 7.19 -4.99
N PRO A 41 19.22 6.96 -3.84
CA PRO A 41 18.56 6.99 -2.53
C PRO A 41 18.07 8.40 -2.17
N PHE A 42 16.92 8.44 -1.49
CA PHE A 42 16.36 9.65 -0.89
C PHE A 42 15.46 9.27 0.29
N THR A 43 14.93 10.26 1.00
CA THR A 43 13.93 10.03 2.05
C THR A 43 12.54 10.32 1.48
N PHE A 44 11.67 9.32 1.45
CA PHE A 44 10.27 9.48 1.06
C PHE A 44 9.42 9.84 2.28
N SER A 45 8.55 10.83 2.11
CA SER A 45 7.52 11.22 3.07
C SER A 45 6.15 11.13 2.40
N LEU A 46 5.24 10.31 2.95
CA LEU A 46 3.87 10.22 2.44
C LEU A 46 3.16 11.59 2.50
N ALA A 47 3.33 12.31 3.61
CA ALA A 47 2.71 13.63 3.79
C ALA A 47 3.17 14.65 2.73
N ASP A 48 4.44 14.60 2.33
CA ASP A 48 4.96 15.50 1.28
C ASP A 48 4.49 15.07 -0.12
N ALA A 49 4.43 13.77 -0.39
CA ALA A 49 3.92 13.24 -1.64
C ALA A 49 2.45 13.64 -1.87
N LEU A 50 1.62 13.55 -0.83
CA LEU A 50 0.20 13.91 -0.86
C LEU A 50 -0.07 15.40 -1.17
N LYS A 51 0.88 16.29 -0.92
CA LYS A 51 0.77 17.72 -1.32
C LYS A 51 0.70 17.92 -2.84
N ASN A 52 1.22 16.95 -3.59
CA ASN A 52 1.28 17.01 -5.05
C ASN A 52 0.14 16.24 -5.76
N GLY A 53 -0.68 15.50 -5.01
CA GLY A 53 -1.79 14.71 -5.56
C GLY A 53 -1.99 13.37 -4.86
N PRO A 54 -2.86 12.50 -5.39
CA PRO A 54 -3.07 11.17 -4.83
C PRO A 54 -1.79 10.33 -4.87
N VAL A 55 -1.65 9.42 -3.89
CA VAL A 55 -0.55 8.45 -3.84
C VAL A 55 -1.11 7.05 -4.03
N VAL A 56 -0.54 6.30 -4.98
CA VAL A 56 -0.68 4.86 -5.11
C VAL A 56 0.44 4.21 -4.33
N LEU A 57 0.10 3.68 -3.17
CA LEU A 57 1.00 2.95 -2.28
C LEU A 57 0.74 1.45 -2.45
N TYR A 58 1.76 0.66 -2.83
CA TYR A 58 1.60 -0.78 -2.87
C TYR A 58 2.67 -1.50 -2.06
N PHE A 59 2.24 -2.49 -1.29
CA PHE A 59 3.10 -3.42 -0.56
C PHE A 59 3.29 -4.68 -1.40
N TYR A 60 4.52 -5.19 -1.44
CA TYR A 60 4.85 -6.41 -2.16
C TYR A 60 5.82 -7.30 -1.34
N PRO A 61 5.71 -8.65 -1.45
CA PRO A 61 6.42 -9.57 -0.56
C PRO A 61 7.93 -9.44 -0.55
N ALA A 62 8.59 -9.43 -1.71
CA ALA A 62 10.05 -9.29 -1.81
C ALA A 62 10.49 -8.92 -3.23
N ALA A 63 11.49 -8.04 -3.32
CA ALA A 63 12.15 -7.68 -4.58
C ALA A 63 12.71 -8.91 -5.31
N PHE A 64 12.72 -8.87 -6.65
CA PHE A 64 13.25 -9.91 -7.53
C PHE A 64 12.50 -11.26 -7.51
N THR A 65 11.40 -11.40 -6.76
CA THR A 65 10.52 -12.57 -6.93
C THR A 65 9.68 -12.42 -8.20
N LYS A 66 9.31 -13.55 -8.82
CA LYS A 66 8.60 -13.55 -10.12
C LYS A 66 7.37 -12.65 -10.14
N GLY A 67 6.48 -12.78 -9.15
CA GLY A 67 5.25 -11.98 -9.07
C GLY A 67 5.53 -10.49 -8.83
N CYS A 68 6.51 -10.15 -7.97
CA CYS A 68 6.85 -8.75 -7.69
C CYS A 68 7.56 -8.08 -8.86
N THR A 69 8.37 -8.83 -9.64
CA THR A 69 8.96 -8.33 -10.88
C THR A 69 7.88 -8.03 -11.94
N VAL A 70 6.90 -8.92 -12.11
CA VAL A 70 5.77 -8.66 -13.02
C VAL A 70 5.00 -7.41 -12.60
N GLU A 71 4.63 -7.28 -11.33
CA GLU A 71 3.93 -6.11 -10.80
C GLU A 71 4.73 -4.81 -10.98
N ALA A 72 6.04 -4.85 -10.71
CA ALA A 72 6.91 -3.68 -10.90
C ALA A 72 6.98 -3.25 -12.38
N HIS A 73 7.03 -4.21 -13.32
CA HIS A 73 6.97 -3.91 -14.76
C HIS A 73 5.65 -3.27 -15.16
N GLU A 74 4.51 -3.79 -14.68
CA GLU A 74 3.18 -3.23 -14.96
C GLU A 74 3.04 -1.81 -14.41
N PHE A 75 3.49 -1.56 -13.17
CA PHE A 75 3.51 -0.19 -12.62
C PHE A 75 4.45 0.73 -13.39
N ALA A 76 5.62 0.24 -13.83
CA ALA A 76 6.55 1.03 -14.63
C ALA A 76 5.93 1.47 -15.97
N GLU A 77 5.24 0.56 -16.66
CA GLU A 77 4.53 0.85 -17.91
C GLU A 77 3.36 1.83 -17.71
N ALA A 78 2.70 1.76 -16.56
CA ALA A 78 1.57 2.62 -16.22
C ALA A 78 1.97 3.98 -15.61
N THR A 79 3.24 4.16 -15.20
CA THR A 79 3.68 5.34 -14.43
C THR A 79 3.37 6.66 -15.11
N ASP A 80 3.57 6.76 -16.42
CA ASP A 80 3.32 8.01 -17.15
C ASP A 80 1.82 8.35 -17.18
N LYS A 81 0.94 7.34 -17.17
CA LYS A 81 -0.52 7.53 -17.05
C LYS A 81 -0.90 7.99 -15.63
N PHE A 82 -0.30 7.41 -14.58
CA PHE A 82 -0.50 7.88 -13.21
C PHE A 82 -0.07 9.33 -13.03
N LYS A 83 1.11 9.71 -13.57
CA LYS A 83 1.59 11.09 -13.56
C LYS A 83 0.65 12.05 -14.29
N ALA A 84 0.12 11.66 -15.45
CA ALA A 84 -0.86 12.46 -16.19
C ALA A 84 -2.17 12.69 -15.40
N LEU A 85 -2.51 11.78 -14.48
CA LEU A 85 -3.60 11.92 -13.53
C LEU A 85 -3.18 12.64 -12.23
N GLY A 86 -1.94 13.15 -12.14
CA GLY A 86 -1.40 13.81 -10.96
C GLY A 86 -1.07 12.88 -9.80
N ALA A 87 -1.00 11.56 -10.02
CA ALA A 87 -0.74 10.60 -8.98
C ALA A 87 0.73 10.16 -8.93
N THR A 88 1.23 9.93 -7.70
CA THR A 88 2.55 9.36 -7.42
C THR A 88 2.42 7.87 -7.12
N VAL A 89 3.30 7.03 -7.68
CA VAL A 89 3.40 5.60 -7.35
C VAL A 89 4.59 5.36 -6.44
N ILE A 90 4.42 4.57 -5.38
CA ILE A 90 5.47 4.11 -4.47
C ILE A 90 5.23 2.66 -4.08
N GLY A 91 6.24 1.80 -4.25
CA GLY A 91 6.25 0.43 -3.75
C GLY A 91 6.97 0.33 -2.41
N VAL A 92 6.51 -0.53 -1.51
CA VAL A 92 7.11 -0.75 -0.19
C VAL A 92 7.29 -2.24 0.07
N SER A 93 8.48 -2.63 0.51
CA SER A 93 8.79 -4.00 0.96
C SER A 93 9.74 -4.00 2.14
N HIS A 94 9.99 -5.18 2.72
CA HIS A 94 10.95 -5.34 3.82
C HIS A 94 12.40 -5.42 3.34
N ASP A 95 12.65 -5.33 2.04
CA ASP A 95 14.00 -5.38 1.48
C ASP A 95 14.86 -4.20 1.94
N SER A 96 16.19 -4.43 2.00
CA SER A 96 17.14 -3.36 2.30
C SER A 96 17.21 -2.35 1.17
N ILE A 97 17.64 -1.13 1.50
CA ILE A 97 17.77 -0.05 0.50
C ILE A 97 18.79 -0.42 -0.61
N GLU A 98 19.82 -1.20 -0.29
CA GLU A 98 20.82 -1.68 -1.26
C GLU A 98 20.19 -2.63 -2.29
N THR A 99 19.28 -3.51 -1.83
CA THR A 99 18.49 -4.39 -2.72
C THR A 99 17.56 -3.56 -3.59
N LEU A 100 16.85 -2.61 -2.97
CA LEU A 100 15.91 -1.73 -3.67
C LEU A 100 16.59 -0.78 -4.67
N ASN A 101 17.83 -0.35 -4.43
CA ASN A 101 18.59 0.43 -5.41
C ASN A 101 18.72 -0.32 -6.74
N ARG A 102 19.02 -1.61 -6.70
CA ARG A 102 19.10 -2.45 -7.91
C ARG A 102 17.73 -2.70 -8.52
N PHE A 103 16.72 -3.01 -7.68
CA PHE A 103 15.35 -3.28 -8.11
C PHE A 103 14.72 -2.08 -8.81
N SER A 104 14.97 -0.85 -8.30
CA SER A 104 14.45 0.39 -8.89
C SER A 104 14.98 0.65 -10.30
N VAL A 105 16.22 0.22 -10.58
CA VAL A 105 16.83 0.36 -11.91
C VAL A 105 16.32 -0.71 -12.86
N SER A 106 16.42 -1.99 -12.47
CA SER A 106 16.12 -3.11 -13.37
C SER A 106 14.62 -3.33 -13.54
N GLU A 107 13.88 -3.49 -12.43
CA GLU A 107 12.48 -3.93 -12.49
C GLU A 107 11.49 -2.75 -12.50
N CYS A 108 11.75 -1.70 -11.71
CA CYS A 108 10.95 -0.47 -11.80
C CYS A 108 11.34 0.41 -13.02
N ARG A 109 12.34 0.00 -13.79
CA ARG A 109 12.77 0.65 -15.05
C ARG A 109 13.01 2.16 -14.89
N ASN A 110 13.51 2.58 -13.72
CA ASN A 110 13.73 3.98 -13.37
C ASN A 110 12.47 4.87 -13.38
N LYS A 111 11.28 4.29 -13.39
CA LYS A 111 10.02 5.03 -13.60
C LYS A 111 9.37 5.54 -12.32
N PHE A 112 9.43 4.78 -11.23
CA PHE A 112 8.83 5.11 -9.94
C PHE A 112 9.72 4.66 -8.77
N ALA A 113 9.45 5.18 -7.58
CA ALA A 113 10.25 4.91 -6.40
C ALA A 113 9.80 3.64 -5.67
N VAL A 114 10.77 2.98 -5.02
CA VAL A 114 10.53 1.92 -4.05
C VAL A 114 11.17 2.28 -2.72
N ALA A 115 10.55 1.88 -1.61
CA ALA A 115 10.92 2.27 -0.26
C ALA A 115 11.11 1.06 0.65
N SER A 116 12.04 1.17 1.60
CA SER A 116 12.40 0.13 2.55
C SER A 116 11.58 0.27 3.84
N ASP A 117 10.90 -0.81 4.23
CA ASP A 117 10.24 -1.01 5.52
C ASP A 117 10.96 -2.12 6.30
N ALA A 118 12.29 -2.01 6.45
CA ALA A 118 13.12 -3.07 7.05
C ALA A 118 12.71 -3.40 8.50
N ASP A 119 12.16 -2.45 9.23
CA ASP A 119 11.65 -2.65 10.60
C ASP A 119 10.17 -3.08 10.65
N LYS A 120 9.51 -3.23 9.50
CA LYS A 120 8.12 -3.72 9.32
C LYS A 120 7.04 -2.86 9.98
N LYS A 121 7.35 -1.63 10.33
CA LYS A 121 6.38 -0.75 11.03
C LYS A 121 5.36 -0.14 10.08
N ILE A 122 5.77 0.19 8.86
CA ILE A 122 4.88 0.77 7.86
C ILE A 122 3.84 -0.27 7.46
N SER A 123 4.27 -1.45 7.01
CA SER A 123 3.37 -2.52 6.62
C SER A 123 2.45 -2.98 7.75
N ALA A 124 2.96 -2.99 9.01
CA ALA A 124 2.13 -3.28 10.17
C ALA A 124 1.05 -2.22 10.39
N SER A 125 1.36 -0.93 10.22
CA SER A 125 0.38 0.16 10.39
C SER A 125 -0.73 0.15 9.32
N TYR A 126 -0.47 -0.48 8.17
CA TYR A 126 -1.42 -0.65 7.06
C TYR A 126 -2.10 -2.02 7.05
N ASP A 127 -1.88 -2.86 8.07
CA ASP A 127 -2.35 -4.26 8.12
C ASP A 127 -1.96 -5.06 6.86
N ALA A 128 -0.79 -4.74 6.29
CA ALA A 128 -0.28 -5.33 5.06
C ALA A 128 0.74 -6.46 5.29
N ASN A 129 0.84 -7.02 6.49
CA ASN A 129 1.72 -8.14 6.80
C ASN A 129 1.01 -9.47 6.66
N ILE A 130 1.72 -10.50 6.16
CA ILE A 130 1.25 -11.88 6.22
C ILE A 130 1.58 -12.42 7.62
N PHE A 131 0.54 -12.86 8.33
CA PHE A 131 0.66 -13.40 9.68
C PHE A 131 1.67 -14.55 9.75
N PHE A 132 2.53 -14.56 10.78
CA PHE A 132 3.58 -15.56 11.02
C PHE A 132 4.66 -15.66 9.93
N THR A 133 4.79 -14.67 9.04
CA THR A 133 5.86 -14.63 8.03
C THR A 133 6.70 -13.35 8.13
N SER A 134 7.82 -13.33 7.38
CA SER A 134 8.64 -12.13 7.21
C SER A 134 8.23 -11.28 5.99
N TYR A 135 7.12 -11.62 5.34
CA TYR A 135 6.70 -10.98 4.09
C TYR A 135 5.50 -10.07 4.29
N THR A 136 5.43 -9.03 3.48
CA THR A 136 4.18 -8.28 3.31
C THR A 136 3.20 -9.10 2.47
N ASN A 137 1.90 -8.84 2.67
CA ASN A 137 0.89 -9.21 1.70
C ASN A 137 1.06 -8.33 0.44
N ARG A 138 0.48 -8.74 -0.68
CA ARG A 138 0.37 -7.87 -1.84
C ARG A 138 -0.91 -7.06 -1.71
N THR A 139 -0.75 -5.79 -1.32
CA THR A 139 -1.86 -4.88 -1.04
C THR A 139 -1.58 -3.52 -1.66
N SER A 140 -2.51 -2.99 -2.43
CA SER A 140 -2.40 -1.66 -3.04
C SER A 140 -3.47 -0.73 -2.49
N TYR A 141 -3.06 0.49 -2.18
CA TYR A 141 -3.91 1.58 -1.72
C TYR A 141 -3.87 2.75 -2.69
N VAL A 142 -4.98 3.46 -2.83
CA VAL A 142 -5.01 4.81 -3.37
C VAL A 142 -5.36 5.75 -2.24
N ILE A 143 -4.50 6.75 -1.98
CA ILE A 143 -4.62 7.69 -0.87
C ILE A 143 -4.84 9.09 -1.44
N ALA A 144 -5.92 9.75 -1.03
CA ALA A 144 -6.23 11.14 -1.42
C ALA A 144 -5.26 12.14 -0.77
N PRO A 145 -5.12 13.37 -1.33
CA PRO A 145 -4.30 14.44 -0.75
C PRO A 145 -4.60 14.78 0.71
N ASN A 146 -5.84 14.57 1.16
CA ASN A 146 -6.24 14.77 2.56
C ASN A 146 -5.87 13.59 3.49
N GLY A 147 -5.16 12.57 2.99
CA GLY A 147 -4.75 11.40 3.74
C GLY A 147 -5.83 10.30 3.88
N THR A 148 -6.97 10.42 3.21
CA THR A 148 -8.02 9.39 3.26
C THR A 148 -7.72 8.28 2.25
N ILE A 149 -7.85 7.01 2.66
CA ILE A 149 -7.80 5.86 1.75
C ILE A 149 -9.05 5.87 0.86
N LEU A 150 -8.86 6.00 -0.44
CA LEU A 150 -9.93 5.98 -1.44
C LEU A 150 -10.26 4.55 -1.90
N TYR A 151 -9.25 3.71 -1.97
CA TYR A 151 -9.33 2.37 -2.53
C TYR A 151 -8.31 1.44 -1.86
N GLU A 152 -8.69 0.18 -1.72
CA GLU A 152 -7.82 -0.91 -1.26
C GLU A 152 -8.05 -2.13 -2.13
N TYR A 153 -6.97 -2.84 -2.47
CA TYR A 153 -7.01 -4.13 -3.15
C TYR A 153 -5.92 -5.04 -2.64
N THR A 154 -6.30 -6.22 -2.17
CA THR A 154 -5.39 -7.26 -1.67
C THR A 154 -5.58 -8.55 -2.46
N ALA A 155 -4.54 -9.00 -3.13
CA ALA A 155 -4.48 -10.28 -3.83
C ALA A 155 -3.02 -10.72 -3.99
N LEU A 156 -2.69 -11.99 -3.82
CA LEU A 156 -1.32 -12.49 -4.01
C LEU A 156 -0.89 -12.48 -5.48
N SER A 157 -1.84 -12.65 -6.43
CA SER A 157 -1.56 -12.44 -7.85
C SER A 157 -1.24 -10.97 -8.12
N PRO A 158 -0.24 -10.64 -8.95
CA PRO A 158 0.04 -9.26 -9.37
C PRO A 158 -1.06 -8.67 -10.23
N ASP A 159 -1.87 -9.52 -10.86
CA ASP A 159 -2.94 -9.10 -11.74
C ASP A 159 -3.90 -8.11 -11.06
N LYS A 160 -4.39 -7.14 -11.81
CA LYS A 160 -5.38 -6.15 -11.39
C LYS A 160 -4.92 -5.06 -10.41
N HIS A 161 -3.72 -5.13 -9.80
CA HIS A 161 -3.24 -4.07 -8.90
C HIS A 161 -3.13 -2.73 -9.63
N VAL A 162 -2.51 -2.73 -10.81
CA VAL A 162 -2.34 -1.52 -11.64
C VAL A 162 -3.67 -1.05 -12.20
N GLU A 163 -4.46 -1.94 -12.80
CA GLU A 163 -5.76 -1.60 -13.40
C GLU A 163 -6.71 -0.99 -12.37
N ASN A 164 -6.85 -1.64 -11.21
CA ASN A 164 -7.77 -1.22 -10.15
C ASN A 164 -7.35 0.12 -9.53
N THR A 165 -6.05 0.32 -9.23
CA THR A 165 -5.56 1.58 -8.68
C THR A 165 -5.64 2.71 -9.70
N MET A 166 -5.40 2.45 -10.99
CA MET A 166 -5.58 3.42 -12.06
C MET A 166 -7.03 3.87 -12.16
N ALA A 167 -7.98 2.94 -12.13
CA ALA A 167 -9.41 3.26 -12.15
C ALA A 167 -9.82 4.11 -10.95
N ALA A 168 -9.32 3.81 -9.75
CA ALA A 168 -9.60 4.58 -8.55
C ALA A 168 -9.03 6.02 -8.62
N VAL A 169 -7.80 6.18 -9.12
CA VAL A 169 -7.19 7.52 -9.34
C VAL A 169 -7.97 8.30 -10.39
N ALA A 170 -8.33 7.67 -11.52
CA ALA A 170 -9.10 8.33 -12.58
C ALA A 170 -10.48 8.79 -12.09
N LYS A 171 -11.17 7.96 -11.31
CA LYS A 171 -12.44 8.32 -10.67
C LYS A 171 -12.27 9.55 -9.79
N TRP A 172 -11.29 9.53 -8.87
CA TRP A 172 -11.03 10.65 -7.98
C TRP A 172 -10.75 11.94 -8.76
N GLN A 173 -9.92 11.88 -9.81
CA GLN A 173 -9.61 13.02 -10.67
C GLN A 173 -10.86 13.58 -11.37
N ALA A 174 -11.74 12.70 -11.88
CA ALA A 174 -12.98 13.14 -12.54
C ALA A 174 -13.91 13.89 -11.58
N GLU A 175 -13.94 13.49 -10.30
CA GLU A 175 -14.76 14.12 -9.27
C GLU A 175 -14.18 15.49 -8.83
N HIS A 176 -12.84 15.68 -8.86
CA HIS A 176 -12.16 16.88 -8.37
C HIS A 176 -11.83 17.90 -9.46
N LYS A 177 -11.78 17.51 -10.75
CA LYS A 177 -11.64 18.44 -11.89
C LYS A 177 -12.90 19.26 -12.19
N LYS A 178 -14.07 18.85 -11.67
CA LYS A 178 -15.34 19.56 -11.90
C LYS A 178 -15.58 20.75 -10.99
N GLY A 179 -14.67 21.06 -10.09
CA GLY A 179 -14.77 22.12 -9.09
C GLY A 179 -13.77 23.27 -9.23
N GLY A 180 -13.06 23.35 -10.37
CA GLY A 180 -12.11 24.43 -10.66
C GLY A 180 -12.48 25.24 -11.90
#